data_8f5fb9a855f212fe03af7baf946a2ee6
#
_entry.id   8f5fb9a855f212fe03af7baf946a2ee6
#
_cell.length_a   1.000
_cell.length_b   1.000
_cell.length_c   1.000
_cell.angle_alpha   90.00
_cell.angle_beta   90.00
_cell.angle_gamma   90.00
#
_symmetry.space_group_name_H-M   'P 1'
#
loop_
_entity.id
_entity.type
_entity.pdbx_description
1 polymer ?
#
loop_
_entity_poly.entity_id
_entity_poly.type
_entity_poly.pdbx_seq_one_letter_code
_entity_poly.pdbx_strand_id
1 'polypeptide(L)'
;MLKWYVINTKANNELLAIKKLKKENYNVYCPMYLSVVKHARKIRKILKPFFPGYLFIRLDIEKDSWISINYMIGVKKLLDDGKFPTALDHGIIDEIMLKIN
;
A
#
# COMPACT_ATOMS: atom_id res chain seq x y z
N MET A 1 -1.22 17.41 -9.45
CA MET A 1 -1.48 16.24 -10.31
C MET A 1 -1.41 14.96 -9.50
N LEU A 2 -2.39 14.10 -9.65
CA LEU A 2 -2.41 12.83 -8.94
C LEU A 2 -1.39 11.86 -9.52
N LYS A 3 -0.59 11.28 -8.64
CA LYS A 3 0.40 10.25 -9.00
C LYS A 3 0.38 9.15 -7.96
N TRP A 4 0.94 8.00 -8.30
CA TRP A 4 1.07 6.90 -7.37
C TRP A 4 2.41 6.96 -6.64
N TYR A 5 2.37 6.69 -5.35
CA TYR A 5 3.53 6.66 -4.46
C TYR A 5 3.56 5.35 -3.69
N VAL A 6 4.66 5.06 -3.05
CA VAL A 6 4.85 3.82 -2.31
C VAL A 6 4.93 4.11 -0.82
N ILE A 7 4.14 3.37 -0.04
CA ILE A 7 4.23 3.38 1.42
C ILE A 7 4.93 2.11 1.87
N ASN A 8 5.91 2.26 2.75
CA ASN A 8 6.48 1.15 3.49
C ASN A 8 5.68 1.00 4.79
N THR A 9 5.15 -0.18 5.05
CA THR A 9 4.35 -0.45 6.24
C THR A 9 5.21 -1.10 7.33
N LYS A 10 4.72 -1.02 8.56
CA LYS A 10 5.29 -1.79 9.65
C LYS A 10 4.98 -3.27 9.43
N ALA A 11 5.84 -4.14 9.95
CA ALA A 11 5.71 -5.59 9.73
C ALA A 11 4.30 -6.08 10.07
N ASN A 12 3.69 -6.82 9.14
CA ASN A 12 2.36 -7.41 9.27
C ASN A 12 1.22 -6.40 9.50
N ASN A 13 1.44 -5.11 9.20
CA ASN A 13 0.45 -4.06 9.40
C ASN A 13 -0.15 -3.52 8.11
N GLU A 14 -0.01 -4.23 6.99
CA GLU A 14 -0.55 -3.78 5.70
C GLU A 14 -2.07 -3.55 5.78
N LEU A 15 -2.82 -4.53 6.30
CA LEU A 15 -4.27 -4.42 6.39
C LEU A 15 -4.71 -3.29 7.33
N LEU A 16 -3.99 -3.10 8.43
CA LEU A 16 -4.29 -2.02 9.36
C LEU A 16 -4.06 -0.66 8.71
N ALA A 17 -2.95 -0.51 8.00
CA ALA A 17 -2.63 0.73 7.30
C ALA A 17 -3.67 1.03 6.21
N ILE A 18 -4.08 0.01 5.43
CA ILE A 18 -5.12 0.16 4.40
C ILE A 18 -6.40 0.70 5.02
N LYS A 19 -6.85 0.08 6.11
CA LYS A 19 -8.09 0.47 6.80
C LYS A 19 -8.04 1.93 7.23
N LYS A 20 -6.95 2.35 7.84
CA LYS A 20 -6.80 3.72 8.34
C LYS A 20 -6.71 4.73 7.21
N LEU A 21 -5.95 4.43 6.16
CA LEU A 21 -5.81 5.31 5.00
C LEU A 21 -7.13 5.47 4.25
N LYS A 22 -7.88 4.39 4.06
CA LYS A 22 -9.19 4.45 3.42
C LYS A 22 -10.19 5.27 4.24
N LYS A 23 -10.12 5.18 5.56
CA LYS A 23 -10.97 5.97 6.45
C LYS A 23 -10.73 7.47 6.26
N GLU A 24 -9.51 7.86 5.93
CA GLU A 24 -9.15 9.25 5.63
C GLU A 24 -9.34 9.59 4.15
N ASN A 25 -10.06 8.76 3.41
CA ASN A 25 -10.42 8.97 2.01
C ASN A 25 -9.25 8.92 1.02
N TYR A 26 -8.16 8.27 1.39
CA TYR A 26 -7.07 8.04 0.45
C TYR A 26 -7.37 6.86 -0.46
N ASN A 27 -6.93 6.98 -1.71
CA ASN A 27 -7.01 5.88 -2.67
C ASN A 27 -5.74 5.04 -2.54
N VAL A 28 -5.89 3.83 -1.97
CA VAL A 28 -4.76 2.92 -1.75
C VAL A 28 -4.98 1.62 -2.52
N TYR A 29 -3.88 1.02 -2.94
CA TYR A 29 -3.89 -0.24 -3.65
C TYR A 29 -2.84 -1.16 -3.04
N CYS A 30 -3.28 -2.36 -2.67
CA CYS A 30 -2.41 -3.41 -2.16
C CYS A 30 -2.81 -4.71 -2.85
N PRO A 31 -2.12 -5.09 -3.93
CA PRO A 31 -2.47 -6.33 -4.62
C PRO A 31 -2.19 -7.52 -3.71
N MET A 32 -3.15 -8.45 -3.68
CA MET A 32 -3.11 -9.61 -2.81
C MET A 32 -3.40 -10.88 -3.59
N TYR A 33 -2.99 -12.00 -3.04
CA TYR A 33 -3.29 -13.33 -3.58
C TYR A 33 -3.78 -14.23 -2.46
N LEU A 34 -4.56 -15.26 -2.85
CA LEU A 34 -5.00 -16.27 -1.91
C LEU A 34 -3.89 -17.30 -1.70
N SER A 35 -3.48 -17.46 -0.45
CA SER A 35 -2.51 -18.46 -0.04
C SER A 35 -3.21 -19.57 0.73
N VAL A 36 -2.80 -20.81 0.50
CA VAL A 36 -3.32 -21.96 1.23
C VAL A 36 -2.36 -22.26 2.37
N VAL A 37 -2.88 -22.20 3.60
CA VAL A 37 -2.11 -22.51 4.80
C VAL A 37 -2.70 -23.77 5.43
N LYS A 38 -1.83 -24.75 5.70
CA LYS A 38 -2.21 -25.99 6.36
C LYS A 38 -1.69 -25.97 7.80
N HIS A 39 -2.59 -26.04 8.75
CA HIS A 39 -2.23 -26.05 10.16
C HIS A 39 -3.17 -27.00 10.92
N ALA A 40 -2.59 -27.91 11.72
CA ALA A 40 -3.34 -28.83 12.54
C ALA A 40 -4.44 -29.58 11.79
N ARG A 41 -4.13 -30.10 10.59
CA ARG A 41 -5.04 -30.83 9.68
C ARG A 41 -6.15 -29.96 9.08
N LYS A 42 -6.12 -28.65 9.32
CA LYS A 42 -7.07 -27.74 8.71
C LYS A 42 -6.42 -26.97 7.56
N ILE A 43 -7.17 -26.81 6.47
CA ILE A 43 -6.73 -26.02 5.34
C ILE A 43 -7.46 -24.68 5.42
N ARG A 44 -6.70 -23.59 5.39
CA ARG A 44 -7.24 -22.24 5.44
C ARG A 44 -6.73 -21.46 4.23
N LYS A 45 -7.61 -20.66 3.66
CA LYS A 45 -7.25 -19.71 2.60
C LYS A 45 -7.11 -18.34 3.25
N ILE A 46 -5.96 -17.70 3.09
CA ILE A 46 -5.71 -16.37 3.60
C ILE A 46 -5.19 -15.46 2.49
N LEU A 47 -5.56 -14.19 2.57
CA LEU A 47 -5.04 -13.19 1.63
C LEU A 47 -3.67 -12.73 2.10
N LYS A 48 -2.72 -12.73 1.18
CA LYS A 48 -1.37 -12.25 1.42
C LYS A 48 -1.01 -11.18 0.39
N PRO A 49 -0.26 -10.14 0.79
CA PRO A 49 0.16 -9.12 -0.17
C PRO A 49 1.22 -9.67 -1.13
N PHE A 50 1.13 -9.26 -2.41
CA PHE A 50 2.17 -9.56 -3.38
C PHE A 50 3.49 -8.89 -3.04
N PHE A 51 3.42 -7.71 -2.40
CA PHE A 51 4.59 -6.94 -1.99
C PHE A 51 4.55 -6.73 -0.48
N PRO A 52 4.97 -7.72 0.32
CA PRO A 52 4.93 -7.60 1.78
C PRO A 52 5.68 -6.36 2.27
N GLY A 53 5.02 -5.58 3.12
CA GLY A 53 5.59 -4.36 3.65
C GLY A 53 5.38 -3.13 2.79
N TYR A 54 4.59 -3.23 1.70
CA TYR A 54 4.38 -2.11 0.79
C TYR A 54 2.91 -1.94 0.41
N LEU A 55 2.52 -0.68 0.25
CA LEU A 55 1.23 -0.28 -0.29
C LEU A 55 1.46 0.78 -1.36
N PHE A 56 0.51 0.90 -2.27
CA PHE A 56 0.50 2.00 -3.23
C PHE A 56 -0.58 3.00 -2.84
N ILE A 57 -0.27 4.28 -2.90
CA ILE A 57 -1.19 5.36 -2.56
C ILE A 57 -1.18 6.40 -3.66
N ARG A 58 -2.37 6.90 -4.01
CA ARG A 58 -2.51 7.94 -5.02
C ARG A 58 -2.64 9.29 -4.33
N LEU A 59 -1.72 10.19 -4.62
CA LEU A 59 -1.63 11.51 -3.98
C LEU A 59 -1.37 12.60 -4.99
N ASP A 60 -1.87 13.80 -4.66
CA ASP A 60 -1.39 15.04 -5.24
C ASP A 60 -0.58 15.73 -4.15
N ILE A 61 0.75 15.67 -4.24
CA ILE A 61 1.62 16.18 -3.15
C ILE A 61 1.57 17.70 -3.01
N GLU A 62 1.00 18.40 -3.98
CA GLU A 62 0.80 19.83 -3.88
C GLU A 62 -0.45 20.20 -3.05
N LYS A 63 -1.43 19.30 -3.02
CA LYS A 63 -2.71 19.51 -2.33
C LYS A 63 -2.87 18.69 -1.07
N ASP A 64 -2.37 17.45 -1.08
CA ASP A 64 -2.53 16.53 0.03
C ASP A 64 -1.46 16.76 1.09
N SER A 65 -1.83 16.56 2.35
CA SER A 65 -0.89 16.62 3.47
C SER A 65 -0.09 15.32 3.55
N TRP A 66 0.83 15.13 2.60
CA TRP A 66 1.58 13.88 2.49
C TRP A 66 2.47 13.59 3.70
N ILE A 67 2.91 14.64 4.41
CA ILE A 67 3.75 14.46 5.62
C ILE A 67 2.98 13.69 6.70
N SER A 68 1.67 13.96 6.84
CA SER A 68 0.84 13.31 7.86
C SER A 68 0.74 11.80 7.64
N ILE A 69 0.91 11.33 6.41
CA ILE A 69 0.84 9.90 6.10
C ILE A 69 1.92 9.11 6.86
N ASN A 70 3.09 9.70 7.05
CA ASN A 70 4.18 9.06 7.79
C ASN A 70 3.84 8.75 9.26
N TYR A 71 2.82 9.40 9.79
CA TYR A 71 2.41 9.25 11.19
C TYR A 71 1.14 8.41 11.36
N MET A 72 0.61 7.88 10.27
CA MET A 72 -0.60 7.05 10.35
C MET A 72 -0.27 5.66 10.87
N ILE A 73 -1.24 5.07 11.59
CA ILE A 73 -1.09 3.74 12.19
C ILE A 73 -0.81 2.70 11.11
N GLY A 74 0.22 1.89 11.34
CA GLY A 74 0.63 0.84 10.40
C GLY A 74 1.59 1.30 9.32
N VAL A 75 1.77 2.61 9.16
CA VAL A 75 2.71 3.18 8.19
C VAL A 75 4.06 3.37 8.83
N LYS A 76 5.11 2.88 8.17
CA LYS A 76 6.49 3.15 8.57
C LYS A 76 6.96 4.45 7.94
N LYS A 77 6.83 4.57 6.62
CA LYS A 77 7.13 5.82 5.92
C LYS A 77 6.59 5.79 4.50
N LEU A 78 6.34 6.98 3.97
CA LEU A 78 6.15 7.19 2.55
C LEU A 78 7.53 7.28 1.90
N LEU A 79 7.77 6.51 0.84
CA LEU A 79 9.08 6.50 0.19
C LEU A 79 9.37 7.85 -0.46
N ASP A 80 10.59 8.34 -0.25
CA ASP A 80 11.01 9.66 -0.69
C ASP A 80 12.46 9.66 -1.18
N ASP A 81 12.89 10.79 -1.73
CA ASP A 81 14.25 10.99 -2.19
C ASP A 81 15.12 11.73 -1.17
N GLY A 82 14.63 11.83 0.07
CA GLY A 82 15.27 12.61 1.15
C GLY A 82 14.62 13.97 1.33
N LYS A 83 13.80 14.43 0.41
CA LYS A 83 13.13 15.74 0.46
C LYS A 83 11.65 15.65 0.12
N PHE A 84 11.31 15.01 -0.99
CA PHE A 84 9.93 14.87 -1.46
C PHE A 84 9.60 13.40 -1.75
N PRO A 85 8.30 13.02 -1.65
CA PRO A 85 7.90 11.68 -2.05
C PRO A 85 8.28 11.38 -3.50
N THR A 86 8.71 10.13 -3.75
CA THR A 86 9.11 9.69 -5.08
C THR A 86 7.93 9.04 -5.79
N ALA A 87 7.44 9.68 -6.83
CA ALA A 87 6.33 9.13 -7.62
C ALA A 87 6.80 7.94 -8.46
N LEU A 88 5.90 6.97 -8.62
CA LEU A 88 6.10 5.88 -9.58
C LEU A 88 5.91 6.39 -11.00
N ASP A 89 6.56 5.73 -11.96
CA ASP A 89 6.39 6.07 -13.36
C ASP A 89 4.93 5.90 -13.79
N HIS A 90 4.49 6.75 -14.69
CA HIS A 90 3.14 6.74 -15.20
C HIS A 90 2.78 5.37 -15.79
N GLY A 91 1.61 4.85 -15.40
CA GLY A 91 1.09 3.60 -15.95
C GLY A 91 1.55 2.33 -15.25
N ILE A 92 2.53 2.38 -14.35
CA ILE A 92 3.02 1.18 -13.66
C ILE A 92 1.92 0.50 -12.84
N ILE A 93 1.15 1.26 -12.08
CA ILE A 93 0.08 0.69 -11.25
C ILE A 93 -1.02 0.11 -12.14
N ASP A 94 -1.36 0.77 -13.24
CA ASP A 94 -2.36 0.25 -14.17
C ASP A 94 -1.92 -1.08 -14.77
N GLU A 95 -0.64 -1.23 -15.11
CA GLU A 95 -0.10 -2.49 -15.59
C GLU A 95 -0.18 -3.60 -14.53
N ILE A 96 0.14 -3.27 -13.28
CA ILE A 96 0.05 -4.22 -12.18
C ILE A 96 -1.40 -4.69 -12.00
N MET A 97 -2.34 -3.76 -12.03
CA MET A 97 -3.77 -4.08 -11.92
C MET A 97 -4.23 -5.01 -13.02
N LEU A 98 -3.76 -4.80 -14.25
CA LEU A 98 -4.11 -5.67 -15.39
C LEU A 98 -3.57 -7.08 -15.24
N LYS A 99 -2.36 -7.24 -14.67
CA LYS A 99 -1.70 -8.54 -14.57
C LYS A 99 -2.14 -9.34 -13.34
N ILE A 100 -2.50 -8.68 -12.26
CA ILE A 100 -2.80 -9.33 -10.98
C ILE A 100 -4.32 -9.48 -10.78
N ASN A 101 -5.09 -8.52 -11.22
CA ASN A 101 -6.56 -8.55 -11.03
C ASN A 101 -7.28 -9.21 -12.25
#